data_d9ab65e6f5acb5af72854de0305cd973
#
_entry.id   d9ab65e6f5acb5af72854de0305cd973
#
_cell.length_a   1.000
_cell.length_b   1.000
_cell.length_c   1.000
_cell.angle_alpha   90.00
_cell.angle_beta   90.00
_cell.angle_gamma   90.00
#
_symmetry.space_group_name_H-M   'P 1'
#
loop_
_entity.id
_entity.type
_entity.pdbx_description
1 polymer ?
#
loop_
_entity_poly.entity_id
_entity_poly.type
_entity_poly.pdbx_seq_one_letter_code
_entity_poly.pdbx_strand_id
1 'polypeptide(L)'
;MMTDINEYINVDFKPFKKTDAVFEVKSFFEESDFSHFPLVEDVTYLGCLTNEDALFFDEEKTISDYNYSLKGFFGYKEYDLITILDLFAKNKTNIMPVLDENKSYVGYYHIEDMISLLCELPFLNEYGGLLIVEKDADNYTMAQTAQIAESTNAKVLGMFVSKIVDQKVIITIKLNQDITDEVLQSFRRYGYEIINKHDEDSYLSKLKERSEYLDRYLNI
;
A
#
# COMPACT_ATOMS: atom_id res chain seq x y z
N MET A 1 5.12 6.52 -19.02
CA MET A 1 4.31 5.35 -19.44
C MET A 1 4.01 4.62 -18.15
N MET A 2 2.79 4.33 -17.83
CA MET A 2 2.50 3.56 -16.62
C MET A 2 3.06 2.15 -16.86
N THR A 3 3.96 1.67 -16.01
CA THR A 3 4.58 0.35 -16.15
C THR A 3 3.47 -0.69 -16.07
N ASP A 4 3.41 -1.59 -17.05
CA ASP A 4 2.40 -2.66 -17.05
C ASP A 4 2.74 -3.64 -15.92
N ILE A 5 1.83 -3.82 -14.97
CA ILE A 5 2.00 -4.77 -13.86
C ILE A 5 2.35 -6.17 -14.36
N ASN A 6 1.90 -6.53 -15.58
CA ASN A 6 2.15 -7.83 -16.18
C ASN A 6 3.63 -8.09 -16.51
N GLU A 7 4.46 -7.04 -16.61
CA GLU A 7 5.91 -7.17 -16.77
C GLU A 7 6.59 -7.78 -15.53
N TYR A 8 5.91 -7.77 -14.39
CA TYR A 8 6.38 -8.31 -13.11
C TYR A 8 5.85 -9.71 -12.80
N ILE A 9 5.23 -10.39 -13.78
CA ILE A 9 4.86 -11.79 -13.60
C ILE A 9 6.13 -12.65 -13.61
N ASN A 10 6.45 -13.20 -12.44
CA ASN A 10 7.59 -14.08 -12.24
C ASN A 10 7.27 -15.51 -12.65
N VAL A 11 8.25 -16.17 -13.26
CA VAL A 11 8.22 -17.59 -13.66
C VAL A 11 9.51 -18.31 -13.27
N ASP A 12 10.34 -17.69 -12.43
CA ASP A 12 11.68 -18.17 -12.08
C ASP A 12 11.64 -19.51 -11.34
N PHE A 13 10.62 -19.71 -10.53
CA PHE A 13 10.37 -20.98 -9.87
C PHE A 13 9.17 -21.70 -10.48
N LYS A 14 9.35 -22.99 -10.72
CA LYS A 14 8.26 -23.83 -11.23
C LYS A 14 7.25 -24.11 -10.11
N PRO A 15 5.95 -24.05 -10.40
CA PRO A 15 4.92 -24.42 -9.42
C PRO A 15 5.08 -25.89 -9.02
N PHE A 16 4.64 -26.22 -7.80
CA PHE A 16 4.59 -27.59 -7.34
C PHE A 16 3.59 -28.42 -8.15
N LYS A 17 3.83 -29.73 -8.16
CA LYS A 17 2.94 -30.74 -8.73
C LYS A 17 2.45 -31.68 -7.63
N LYS A 18 1.31 -32.31 -7.86
CA LYS A 18 0.77 -33.32 -6.92
C LYS A 18 1.75 -34.46 -6.65
N THR A 19 2.59 -34.79 -7.62
CA THR A 19 3.57 -35.88 -7.55
C THR A 19 4.85 -35.53 -6.83
N ASP A 20 5.07 -34.24 -6.53
CA ASP A 20 6.31 -33.81 -5.87
C ASP A 20 6.36 -34.39 -4.43
N ALA A 21 7.54 -34.77 -4.01
CA ALA A 21 7.79 -35.30 -2.68
C ALA A 21 7.71 -34.16 -1.65
N VAL A 22 7.12 -34.43 -0.50
CA VAL A 22 7.03 -33.45 0.60
C VAL A 22 8.41 -32.96 1.01
N PHE A 23 9.43 -33.82 1.01
CA PHE A 23 10.80 -33.45 1.29
C PHE A 23 11.29 -32.29 0.38
N GLU A 24 11.03 -32.37 -0.93
CA GLU A 24 11.43 -31.32 -1.88
C GLU A 24 10.70 -30.00 -1.62
N VAL A 25 9.41 -30.07 -1.23
CA VAL A 25 8.61 -28.89 -0.87
C VAL A 25 9.13 -28.22 0.39
N LYS A 26 9.50 -28.99 1.41
CA LYS A 26 10.10 -28.44 2.63
C LYS A 26 11.45 -27.78 2.33
N SER A 27 12.32 -28.45 1.58
CA SER A 27 13.61 -27.89 1.15
C SER A 27 13.43 -26.58 0.38
N PHE A 28 12.45 -26.51 -0.51
CA PHE A 28 12.11 -25.29 -1.23
C PHE A 28 11.74 -24.14 -0.28
N PHE A 29 10.87 -24.39 0.70
CA PHE A 29 10.49 -23.36 1.67
C PHE A 29 11.60 -22.98 2.64
N GLU A 30 12.53 -23.89 2.96
CA GLU A 30 13.71 -23.59 3.78
C GLU A 30 14.74 -22.73 3.04
N GLU A 31 14.85 -22.89 1.73
CA GLU A 31 15.79 -22.15 0.87
C GLU A 31 15.21 -20.83 0.33
N SER A 32 13.90 -20.62 0.46
CA SER A 32 13.20 -19.45 -0.02
C SER A 32 12.52 -18.69 1.13
N ASP A 33 12.14 -17.46 0.86
CA ASP A 33 11.35 -16.61 1.78
C ASP A 33 9.84 -16.67 1.52
N PHE A 34 9.39 -17.57 0.65
CA PHE A 34 7.98 -17.70 0.29
C PHE A 34 7.13 -18.19 1.45
N SER A 35 6.06 -17.46 1.76
CA SER A 35 5.05 -17.89 2.74
C SER A 35 4.08 -18.94 2.18
N HIS A 36 3.85 -18.86 0.88
CA HIS A 36 2.97 -19.72 0.11
C HIS A 36 3.61 -20.05 -1.24
N PHE A 37 3.24 -21.18 -1.85
CA PHE A 37 3.68 -21.44 -3.22
C PHE A 37 2.62 -22.23 -4.00
N PRO A 38 2.41 -21.94 -5.31
CA PRO A 38 1.33 -22.53 -6.09
C PRO A 38 1.56 -23.99 -6.43
N LEU A 39 0.46 -24.74 -6.38
CA LEU A 39 0.33 -26.10 -6.92
C LEU A 39 -0.44 -26.03 -8.23
N VAL A 40 0.15 -26.57 -9.28
CA VAL A 40 -0.40 -26.51 -10.65
C VAL A 40 -0.31 -27.90 -11.30
N GLU A 41 -1.37 -28.29 -12.01
CA GLU A 41 -1.39 -29.49 -12.82
C GLU A 41 -1.57 -29.08 -14.30
N ASP A 42 -0.57 -29.34 -15.12
CA ASP A 42 -0.41 -28.78 -16.47
C ASP A 42 -0.46 -27.24 -16.45
N VAL A 43 -1.60 -26.63 -16.73
CA VAL A 43 -1.85 -25.19 -16.66
C VAL A 43 -2.94 -24.85 -15.63
N THR A 44 -3.53 -25.84 -14.99
CA THR A 44 -4.63 -25.66 -14.04
C THR A 44 -4.10 -25.36 -12.66
N TYR A 45 -4.40 -24.17 -12.15
CA TYR A 45 -4.10 -23.78 -10.77
C TYR A 45 -5.01 -24.53 -9.80
N LEU A 46 -4.44 -25.17 -8.79
CA LEU A 46 -5.17 -25.96 -7.79
C LEU A 46 -5.26 -25.28 -6.42
N GLY A 47 -4.35 -24.37 -6.14
CA GLY A 47 -4.24 -23.66 -4.87
C GLY A 47 -2.78 -23.43 -4.50
N CYS A 48 -2.53 -22.85 -3.32
CA CYS A 48 -1.20 -22.71 -2.72
C CYS A 48 -1.04 -23.62 -1.52
N LEU A 49 0.15 -24.20 -1.38
CA LEU A 49 0.64 -24.73 -0.12
C LEU A 49 1.23 -23.59 0.71
N THR A 50 1.15 -23.68 2.03
CA THR A 50 1.80 -22.75 2.94
C THR A 50 3.08 -23.36 3.50
N ASN A 51 4.08 -22.53 3.77
CA ASN A 51 5.27 -22.97 4.50
C ASN A 51 4.88 -23.53 5.88
N GLU A 52 3.96 -22.87 6.59
CA GLU A 52 3.50 -23.32 7.91
C GLU A 52 2.87 -24.73 7.88
N ASP A 53 1.98 -25.01 6.92
CA ASP A 53 1.34 -26.33 6.81
C ASP A 53 2.38 -27.41 6.39
N ALA A 54 3.31 -27.06 5.48
CA ALA A 54 4.34 -27.97 4.99
C ALA A 54 5.26 -28.52 6.11
N LEU A 55 5.53 -27.74 7.16
CA LEU A 55 6.33 -28.17 8.31
C LEU A 55 5.76 -29.45 8.98
N PHE A 56 4.45 -29.63 8.96
CA PHE A 56 3.74 -30.75 9.60
C PHE A 56 3.49 -31.94 8.66
N PHE A 57 3.88 -31.84 7.40
CA PHE A 57 3.69 -32.91 6.43
C PHE A 57 4.74 -34.02 6.63
N ASP A 58 4.36 -35.24 6.35
CA ASP A 58 5.22 -36.41 6.40
C ASP A 58 6.10 -36.46 5.13
N GLU A 59 7.40 -36.46 5.31
CA GLU A 59 8.41 -36.40 4.21
C GLU A 59 8.41 -37.60 3.28
N GLU A 60 7.88 -38.74 3.75
CA GLU A 60 7.77 -39.96 2.93
C GLU A 60 6.58 -39.95 1.96
N LYS A 61 5.74 -38.90 2.02
CA LYS A 61 4.54 -38.74 1.21
C LYS A 61 4.75 -37.77 0.05
N THR A 62 3.70 -37.65 -0.77
CA THR A 62 3.61 -36.69 -1.85
C THR A 62 2.58 -35.61 -1.56
N ILE A 63 2.62 -34.52 -2.30
CA ILE A 63 1.66 -33.41 -2.16
C ILE A 63 0.22 -33.87 -2.38
N SER A 64 -0.01 -34.92 -3.18
CA SER A 64 -1.36 -35.45 -3.41
C SER A 64 -2.09 -35.88 -2.13
N ASP A 65 -1.36 -36.25 -1.07
CA ASP A 65 -1.93 -36.63 0.22
C ASP A 65 -2.44 -35.43 1.03
N TYR A 66 -2.06 -34.20 0.64
CA TYR A 66 -2.30 -32.95 1.35
C TYR A 66 -3.16 -31.94 0.58
N ASN A 67 -3.92 -32.39 -0.41
CA ASN A 67 -4.81 -31.51 -1.19
C ASN A 67 -5.80 -30.71 -0.34
N TYR A 68 -6.14 -31.21 0.86
CA TYR A 68 -7.06 -30.55 1.79
C TYR A 68 -6.49 -29.30 2.45
N SER A 69 -5.17 -29.09 2.44
CA SER A 69 -4.50 -27.93 3.03
C SER A 69 -4.36 -26.75 2.06
N LEU A 70 -4.69 -26.94 0.77
CA LEU A 70 -4.54 -25.92 -0.24
C LEU A 70 -5.37 -24.67 0.06
N LYS A 71 -4.74 -23.51 -0.05
CA LYS A 71 -5.39 -22.20 0.04
C LYS A 71 -5.74 -21.71 -1.37
N GLY A 72 -7.00 -21.35 -1.58
CA GLY A 72 -7.52 -20.93 -2.89
C GLY A 72 -7.55 -19.41 -3.02
N PHE A 73 -6.46 -18.77 -3.39
CA PHE A 73 -6.40 -17.34 -3.72
C PHE A 73 -5.54 -17.11 -4.96
N PHE A 74 -5.85 -16.10 -5.74
CA PHE A 74 -5.13 -15.74 -6.96
C PHE A 74 -5.55 -14.35 -7.42
N GLY A 75 -4.76 -13.72 -8.30
CA GLY A 75 -5.13 -12.55 -9.07
C GLY A 75 -5.33 -12.90 -10.54
N TYR A 76 -6.14 -12.13 -11.24
CA TYR A 76 -6.20 -12.20 -12.69
C TYR A 76 -5.20 -11.21 -13.31
N LYS A 77 -4.71 -11.55 -14.50
CA LYS A 77 -3.78 -10.74 -15.29
C LYS A 77 -4.33 -9.33 -15.61
N GLU A 78 -5.66 -9.19 -15.66
CA GLU A 78 -6.37 -7.93 -15.91
C GLU A 78 -6.52 -7.03 -14.67
N TYR A 79 -6.11 -7.51 -13.48
CA TYR A 79 -6.22 -6.74 -12.26
C TYR A 79 -5.17 -5.63 -12.20
N ASP A 80 -5.58 -4.49 -11.66
CA ASP A 80 -4.68 -3.37 -11.39
C ASP A 80 -3.84 -3.58 -10.12
N LEU A 81 -2.80 -2.77 -9.97
CA LEU A 81 -1.87 -2.81 -8.84
C LEU A 81 -2.58 -2.75 -7.48
N ILE A 82 -3.58 -1.87 -7.34
CA ILE A 82 -4.27 -1.67 -6.06
C ILE A 82 -5.08 -2.90 -5.69
N THR A 83 -5.76 -3.50 -6.66
CA THR A 83 -6.49 -4.76 -6.49
C THR A 83 -5.55 -5.90 -6.09
N ILE A 84 -4.39 -6.01 -6.72
CA ILE A 84 -3.39 -7.04 -6.37
C ILE A 84 -2.83 -6.81 -4.96
N LEU A 85 -2.52 -5.58 -4.57
CA LEU A 85 -2.05 -5.26 -3.22
C LEU A 85 -3.11 -5.59 -2.14
N ASP A 86 -4.39 -5.34 -2.42
CA ASP A 86 -5.49 -5.72 -1.53
C ASP A 86 -5.57 -7.25 -1.35
N LEU A 87 -5.36 -8.02 -2.43
CA LEU A 87 -5.32 -9.49 -2.36
C LEU A 87 -4.13 -10.00 -1.53
N PHE A 88 -2.94 -9.39 -1.66
CA PHE A 88 -1.81 -9.70 -0.79
C PHE A 88 -2.14 -9.49 0.69
N ALA A 89 -2.73 -8.35 1.02
CA ALA A 89 -3.11 -8.02 2.39
C ALA A 89 -4.18 -8.97 2.96
N LYS A 90 -5.20 -9.30 2.18
CA LYS A 90 -6.29 -10.20 2.57
C LYS A 90 -5.81 -11.62 2.84
N ASN A 91 -4.89 -12.11 2.03
CA ASN A 91 -4.41 -13.48 2.11
C ASN A 91 -3.14 -13.63 2.96
N LYS A 92 -2.55 -12.52 3.44
CA LYS A 92 -1.33 -12.49 4.26
C LYS A 92 -0.19 -13.30 3.63
N THR A 93 -0.02 -13.14 2.34
CA THR A 93 0.96 -13.85 1.53
C THR A 93 2.01 -12.89 0.98
N ASN A 94 3.17 -13.37 0.62
CA ASN A 94 4.18 -12.58 -0.10
C ASN A 94 4.28 -12.92 -1.59
N ILE A 95 3.48 -13.90 -2.06
CA ILE A 95 3.30 -14.16 -3.48
C ILE A 95 1.81 -14.17 -3.85
N MET A 96 1.50 -13.84 -5.09
CA MET A 96 0.15 -13.88 -5.63
C MET A 96 0.15 -14.66 -6.95
N PRO A 97 -0.40 -15.89 -6.99
CA PRO A 97 -0.57 -16.62 -8.23
C PRO A 97 -1.40 -15.82 -9.23
N VAL A 98 -1.00 -15.83 -10.49
CA VAL A 98 -1.67 -15.08 -11.56
C VAL A 98 -2.29 -16.04 -12.56
N LEU A 99 -3.55 -15.79 -12.88
CA LEU A 99 -4.30 -16.54 -13.88
C LEU A 99 -4.65 -15.62 -15.06
N ASP A 100 -4.73 -16.21 -16.24
CA ASP A 100 -5.26 -15.54 -17.43
C ASP A 100 -6.80 -15.61 -17.51
N GLU A 101 -7.37 -15.05 -18.55
CA GLU A 101 -8.81 -15.07 -18.85
C GLU A 101 -9.40 -16.48 -18.98
N ASN A 102 -8.58 -17.46 -19.34
CA ASN A 102 -8.95 -18.87 -19.45
C ASN A 102 -8.79 -19.62 -18.11
N LYS A 103 -8.43 -18.91 -17.03
CA LYS A 103 -8.10 -19.45 -15.71
C LYS A 103 -6.88 -20.37 -15.71
N SER A 104 -5.99 -20.21 -16.68
CA SER A 104 -4.72 -20.91 -16.73
C SER A 104 -3.69 -20.15 -15.90
N TYR A 105 -2.87 -20.89 -15.15
CA TYR A 105 -1.75 -20.32 -14.41
C TYR A 105 -0.68 -19.78 -15.36
N VAL A 106 -0.27 -18.53 -15.16
CA VAL A 106 0.74 -17.86 -15.99
C VAL A 106 2.00 -17.46 -15.22
N GLY A 107 1.99 -17.52 -13.90
CA GLY A 107 3.10 -17.14 -13.06
C GLY A 107 2.62 -16.56 -11.73
N TYR A 108 3.45 -15.79 -11.06
CA TYR A 108 3.09 -15.15 -9.79
C TYR A 108 3.70 -13.74 -9.69
N TYR A 109 3.07 -12.87 -8.93
CA TYR A 109 3.67 -11.63 -8.45
C TYR A 109 4.34 -11.86 -7.10
N HIS A 110 5.48 -11.20 -6.87
CA HIS A 110 6.08 -11.08 -5.55
C HIS A 110 5.68 -9.74 -4.93
N ILE A 111 5.42 -9.71 -3.61
CA ILE A 111 4.96 -8.48 -2.92
C ILE A 111 5.98 -7.34 -3.04
N GLU A 112 7.28 -7.65 -3.03
CA GLU A 112 8.34 -6.64 -3.14
C GLU A 112 8.32 -5.93 -4.49
N ASP A 113 8.02 -6.64 -5.59
CA ASP A 113 7.87 -6.05 -6.91
C ASP A 113 6.69 -5.08 -6.94
N MET A 114 5.58 -5.47 -6.32
CA MET A 114 4.37 -4.63 -6.24
C MET A 114 4.59 -3.38 -5.40
N ILE A 115 5.34 -3.50 -4.29
CA ILE A 115 5.72 -2.35 -3.45
C ILE A 115 6.69 -1.45 -4.23
N SER A 116 7.65 -2.01 -4.95
CA SER A 116 8.59 -1.25 -5.77
C SER A 116 7.85 -0.45 -6.84
N LEU A 117 6.90 -1.08 -7.53
CA LEU A 117 6.06 -0.42 -8.52
C LEU A 117 5.19 0.69 -7.89
N LEU A 118 4.65 0.48 -6.70
CA LEU A 118 3.93 1.51 -5.95
C LEU A 118 4.83 2.70 -5.62
N CYS A 119 6.09 2.43 -5.24
CA CYS A 119 7.07 3.46 -4.90
C CYS A 119 7.52 4.29 -6.11
N GLU A 120 7.30 3.85 -7.35
CA GLU A 120 7.56 4.63 -8.56
C GLU A 120 6.50 5.73 -8.81
N LEU A 121 5.37 5.68 -8.13
CA LEU A 121 4.33 6.70 -8.30
C LEU A 121 4.83 8.08 -7.84
N PRO A 122 4.52 9.18 -8.56
CA PRO A 122 4.92 10.55 -8.20
C PRO A 122 4.55 10.93 -6.77
N PHE A 123 3.45 10.39 -6.24
CA PHE A 123 3.05 10.57 -4.85
C PHE A 123 4.13 10.13 -3.84
N LEU A 124 4.87 9.06 -4.13
CA LEU A 124 5.92 8.53 -3.25
C LEU A 124 7.32 8.94 -3.69
N ASN A 125 7.60 8.96 -4.98
CA ASN A 125 8.93 9.14 -5.53
C ASN A 125 9.35 10.62 -5.66
N GLU A 126 8.41 11.52 -5.97
CA GLU A 126 8.74 12.92 -6.21
C GLU A 126 9.04 13.67 -4.89
N TYR A 127 10.01 14.61 -4.99
CA TYR A 127 10.28 15.53 -3.88
C TYR A 127 9.05 16.36 -3.55
N GLY A 128 8.88 16.67 -2.26
CA GLY A 128 7.85 17.58 -1.78
C GLY A 128 7.28 17.23 -0.41
N GLY A 129 6.48 18.13 0.11
CA GLY A 129 5.90 18.03 1.44
C GLY A 129 4.64 17.16 1.49
N LEU A 130 4.44 16.50 2.62
CA LEU A 130 3.24 15.74 2.94
C LEU A 130 2.41 16.54 3.94
N LEU A 131 1.19 16.91 3.58
CA LEU A 131 0.24 17.60 4.43
C LEU A 131 -0.90 16.64 4.81
N ILE A 132 -1.20 16.55 6.10
CA ILE A 132 -2.32 15.77 6.62
C ILE A 132 -3.30 16.73 7.28
N VAL A 133 -4.53 16.77 6.81
CA VAL A 133 -5.57 17.66 7.27
C VAL A 133 -6.82 16.91 7.69
N GLU A 134 -7.55 17.48 8.66
CA GLU A 134 -8.83 16.97 9.12
C GLU A 134 -9.93 17.99 8.84
N LYS A 135 -11.12 17.51 8.52
CA LYS A 135 -12.35 18.31 8.39
C LYS A 135 -13.59 17.47 8.66
N ASP A 136 -14.71 18.12 8.97
CA ASP A 136 -16.00 17.43 9.07
C ASP A 136 -16.36 16.79 7.74
N ALA A 137 -16.85 15.55 7.79
CA ALA A 137 -17.14 14.74 6.60
C ALA A 137 -18.20 15.36 5.69
N ASP A 138 -19.16 16.10 6.26
CA ASP A 138 -20.22 16.78 5.50
C ASP A 138 -19.75 18.07 4.80
N ASN A 139 -18.58 18.59 5.18
CA ASN A 139 -18.09 19.91 4.78
C ASN A 139 -16.82 19.85 3.90
N TYR A 140 -16.39 18.66 3.45
CA TYR A 140 -15.23 18.54 2.58
C TYR A 140 -15.61 18.11 1.17
N THR A 141 -14.79 18.49 0.21
CA THR A 141 -14.75 17.89 -1.13
C THR A 141 -13.29 17.79 -1.58
N MET A 142 -12.94 16.72 -2.28
CA MET A 142 -11.60 16.57 -2.84
C MET A 142 -11.25 17.71 -3.80
N ALA A 143 -12.22 18.18 -4.59
CA ALA A 143 -12.04 19.33 -5.49
C ALA A 143 -11.65 20.61 -4.73
N GLN A 144 -12.32 20.93 -3.63
CA GLN A 144 -11.99 22.09 -2.79
C GLN A 144 -10.61 21.92 -2.15
N THR A 145 -10.31 20.72 -1.66
CA THR A 145 -9.01 20.41 -1.05
C THR A 145 -7.86 20.66 -2.04
N ALA A 146 -8.00 20.15 -3.28
CA ALA A 146 -7.01 20.39 -4.33
C ALA A 146 -6.90 21.88 -4.68
N GLN A 147 -8.03 22.58 -4.84
CA GLN A 147 -8.04 24.01 -5.17
C GLN A 147 -7.36 24.86 -4.11
N ILE A 148 -7.54 24.55 -2.81
CA ILE A 148 -6.86 25.25 -1.72
C ILE A 148 -5.34 25.07 -1.85
N ALA A 149 -4.87 23.83 -2.04
CA ALA A 149 -3.46 23.55 -2.21
C ALA A 149 -2.87 24.29 -3.43
N GLU A 150 -3.52 24.21 -4.58
CA GLU A 150 -3.03 24.80 -5.83
C GLU A 150 -3.15 26.33 -5.88
N SER A 151 -3.98 26.95 -5.03
CA SER A 151 -4.06 28.40 -4.90
C SER A 151 -2.78 29.05 -4.33
N THR A 152 -1.89 28.24 -3.75
CA THR A 152 -0.60 28.65 -3.18
C THR A 152 0.60 28.34 -4.09
N ASN A 153 0.37 28.23 -5.42
CA ASN A 153 1.36 27.84 -6.41
C ASN A 153 1.98 26.44 -6.22
N ALA A 154 1.49 25.65 -5.27
CA ALA A 154 1.84 24.24 -5.16
C ALA A 154 1.05 23.41 -6.18
N LYS A 155 1.61 22.25 -6.59
CA LYS A 155 0.86 21.25 -7.37
C LYS A 155 0.61 20.02 -6.53
N VAL A 156 -0.58 19.47 -6.61
CA VAL A 156 -0.94 18.22 -5.94
C VAL A 156 -0.38 17.06 -6.75
N LEU A 157 0.56 16.30 -6.19
CA LEU A 157 1.09 15.06 -6.76
C LEU A 157 0.16 13.87 -6.51
N GLY A 158 -0.65 13.97 -5.47
CA GLY A 158 -1.68 13.00 -5.14
C GLY A 158 -2.34 13.31 -3.81
N MET A 159 -3.56 12.83 -3.63
CA MET A 159 -4.28 12.95 -2.37
C MET A 159 -5.28 11.81 -2.21
N PHE A 160 -5.54 11.42 -0.97
CA PHE A 160 -6.52 10.39 -0.64
C PHE A 160 -7.08 10.60 0.77
N VAL A 161 -8.25 10.01 1.01
CA VAL A 161 -8.83 9.92 2.34
C VAL A 161 -8.08 8.83 3.11
N SER A 162 -7.34 9.22 4.14
CA SER A 162 -6.55 8.30 4.95
C SER A 162 -7.40 7.62 6.03
N LYS A 163 -8.42 8.32 6.52
CA LYS A 163 -9.29 7.81 7.58
C LYS A 163 -10.62 8.57 7.62
N ILE A 164 -11.67 7.88 8.05
CA ILE A 164 -12.96 8.48 8.40
C ILE A 164 -13.30 7.97 9.80
N VAL A 165 -13.45 8.87 10.78
CA VAL A 165 -13.75 8.56 12.17
C VAL A 165 -14.59 9.69 12.76
N ASP A 166 -15.64 9.36 13.51
CA ASP A 166 -16.48 10.30 14.27
C ASP A 166 -16.96 11.50 13.43
N GLN A 167 -17.44 11.24 12.22
CA GLN A 167 -17.89 12.26 11.27
C GLN A 167 -16.80 13.24 10.81
N LYS A 168 -15.53 12.90 11.01
CA LYS A 168 -14.38 13.63 10.50
C LYS A 168 -13.66 12.82 9.44
N VAL A 169 -13.15 13.51 8.44
CA VAL A 169 -12.31 12.94 7.38
C VAL A 169 -10.89 13.45 7.53
N ILE A 170 -9.93 12.52 7.46
CA ILE A 170 -8.50 12.83 7.42
C ILE A 170 -8.03 12.62 5.98
N ILE A 171 -7.44 13.65 5.40
CA ILE A 171 -6.96 13.66 4.03
C ILE A 171 -5.45 13.83 4.04
N THR A 172 -4.74 12.93 3.35
CA THR A 172 -3.31 13.05 3.10
C THR A 172 -3.09 13.62 1.71
N ILE A 173 -2.25 14.64 1.62
CA ILE A 173 -1.98 15.41 0.40
C ILE A 173 -0.47 15.49 0.22
N LYS A 174 0.04 15.06 -0.95
CA LYS A 174 1.43 15.26 -1.36
C LYS A 174 1.50 16.44 -2.30
N LEU A 175 2.35 17.40 -1.98
CA LEU A 175 2.64 18.57 -2.83
C LEU A 175 4.03 18.44 -3.47
N ASN A 176 4.25 19.10 -4.59
CA ASN A 176 5.52 19.10 -5.32
C ASN A 176 6.59 20.04 -4.72
N GLN A 177 6.32 20.62 -3.56
CA GLN A 177 7.20 21.53 -2.82
C GLN A 177 7.01 21.37 -1.33
N ASP A 178 7.90 21.96 -0.52
CA ASP A 178 7.76 21.96 0.93
C ASP A 178 6.47 22.65 1.37
N ILE A 179 5.95 22.21 2.54
CA ILE A 179 4.76 22.83 3.12
C ILE A 179 5.12 24.18 3.72
N THR A 180 4.67 25.24 3.08
CA THR A 180 4.90 26.63 3.51
C THR A 180 3.81 27.11 4.46
N ASP A 181 4.11 28.19 5.22
CA ASP A 181 3.13 28.88 6.05
C ASP A 181 1.89 29.32 5.26
N GLU A 182 2.06 29.71 4.00
CA GLU A 182 0.95 30.10 3.12
C GLU A 182 0.00 28.94 2.85
N VAL A 183 0.54 27.75 2.61
CA VAL A 183 -0.26 26.51 2.46
C VAL A 183 -1.04 26.24 3.74
N LEU A 184 -0.35 26.20 4.89
CA LEU A 184 -0.96 25.91 6.19
C LEU A 184 -2.09 26.90 6.53
N GLN A 185 -1.85 28.20 6.34
CA GLN A 185 -2.84 29.23 6.60
C GLN A 185 -4.02 29.17 5.63
N SER A 186 -3.79 28.82 4.38
CA SER A 186 -4.88 28.62 3.43
C SER A 186 -5.81 27.51 3.88
N PHE A 187 -5.29 26.36 4.25
CA PHE A 187 -6.11 25.26 4.77
C PHE A 187 -6.87 25.66 6.07
N ARG A 188 -6.20 26.31 7.03
CA ARG A 188 -6.84 26.79 8.27
C ARG A 188 -7.99 27.78 7.99
N ARG A 189 -7.82 28.69 7.02
CA ARG A 189 -8.85 29.67 6.61
C ARG A 189 -10.11 29.01 6.07
N TYR A 190 -9.95 27.86 5.41
CA TYR A 190 -11.07 27.06 4.92
C TYR A 190 -11.60 26.05 5.95
N GLY A 191 -11.17 26.14 7.21
CA GLY A 191 -11.67 25.35 8.32
C GLY A 191 -11.14 23.92 8.37
N TYR A 192 -9.94 23.69 7.80
CA TYR A 192 -9.21 22.44 8.00
C TYR A 192 -8.29 22.55 9.23
N GLU A 193 -8.20 21.47 9.99
CA GLU A 193 -7.22 21.30 11.06
C GLU A 193 -5.99 20.57 10.51
N ILE A 194 -4.80 21.05 10.86
CA ILE A 194 -3.52 20.44 10.44
C ILE A 194 -3.15 19.36 11.46
N ILE A 195 -2.99 18.11 11.04
CA ILE A 195 -2.75 16.97 11.93
C ILE A 195 -1.26 16.68 12.11
N ASN A 196 -0.48 16.69 11.01
CA ASN A 196 0.94 16.39 11.09
C ASN A 196 1.73 17.65 11.54
N LYS A 197 2.74 17.41 12.40
CA LYS A 197 3.67 18.46 12.79
C LYS A 197 4.56 18.79 11.59
N HIS A 198 4.52 20.04 11.18
CA HIS A 198 5.53 20.63 10.32
C HIS A 198 6.51 21.40 11.23
N ASP A 199 7.77 21.49 10.85
CA ASP A 199 8.82 22.23 11.60
C ASP A 199 8.44 23.70 11.86
N GLU A 200 7.36 24.16 11.26
CA GLU A 200 6.76 25.48 11.41
C GLU A 200 5.54 25.54 12.37
N ASP A 201 5.52 24.75 13.41
CA ASP A 201 4.83 25.16 14.64
C ASP A 201 5.52 26.43 15.26
N SER A 202 6.55 26.95 14.54
CA SER A 202 7.16 28.24 14.75
C SER A 202 6.15 29.40 14.68
N TYR A 203 5.05 29.26 13.90
CA TYR A 203 4.01 30.31 13.88
C TYR A 203 3.18 30.33 15.17
N LEU A 204 2.79 29.17 15.68
CA LEU A 204 2.12 29.10 16.98
C LEU A 204 3.08 29.46 18.12
N SER A 205 4.36 29.09 18.05
CA SER A 205 5.36 29.51 19.02
C SER A 205 5.66 31.00 18.90
N LYS A 206 5.79 31.58 17.70
CA LYS A 206 5.93 33.03 17.49
C LYS A 206 4.69 33.82 17.88
N LEU A 207 3.49 33.29 17.68
CA LEU A 207 2.24 33.92 18.19
C LEU A 207 2.19 33.85 19.70
N LYS A 208 2.62 32.77 20.32
CA LYS A 208 2.70 32.61 21.77
C LYS A 208 3.74 33.55 22.38
N GLU A 209 4.93 33.63 21.79
CA GLU A 209 5.98 34.59 22.16
C GLU A 209 5.52 36.05 22.00
N ARG A 210 4.78 36.39 20.94
CA ARG A 210 4.20 37.74 20.75
C ARG A 210 3.09 38.02 21.72
N SER A 211 2.25 37.04 22.04
CA SER A 211 1.21 37.18 23.08
C SER A 211 1.83 37.38 24.46
N GLU A 212 2.83 36.58 24.82
CA GLU A 212 3.56 36.71 26.07
C GLU A 212 4.36 38.04 26.16
N TYR A 213 4.88 38.51 25.04
CA TYR A 213 5.54 39.81 24.95
C TYR A 213 4.54 40.96 25.15
N LEU A 214 3.36 40.89 24.52
CA LEU A 214 2.28 41.88 24.70
C LEU A 214 1.72 41.86 26.13
N ASP A 215 1.54 40.71 26.74
CA ASP A 215 1.08 40.56 28.11
C ASP A 215 2.08 41.19 29.13
N ARG A 216 3.41 41.03 28.86
CA ARG A 216 4.44 41.73 29.67
C ARG A 216 4.46 43.23 29.45
N TYR A 217 4.07 43.71 28.28
CA TYR A 217 4.04 45.13 27.95
C TYR A 217 2.79 45.84 28.48
N LEU A 218 1.69 45.12 28.63
CA LEU A 218 0.41 45.64 29.13
C LEU A 218 0.26 45.52 30.65
N ASN A 219 1.10 44.74 31.31
CA ASN A 219 1.09 44.54 32.77
C ASN A 219 2.24 45.25 33.48
N ILE A 220 2.74 46.38 32.93
CA ILE A 220 3.65 47.32 33.63
C ILE A 220 2.86 48.48 34.23
#